data_674528d260ab61f7dbb0944d6a28f3c3
#
_entry.id   674528d260ab61f7dbb0944d6a28f3c3
#
_cell.length_a   1.000
_cell.length_b   1.000
_cell.length_c   1.000
_cell.angle_alpha   90.00
_cell.angle_beta   90.00
_cell.angle_gamma   90.00
#
_symmetry.space_group_name_H-M   'P 1'
#
loop_
_entity.id
_entity.type
_entity.pdbx_description
1 polymer ?
#
loop_
_entity_poly.entity_id
_entity_poly.type
_entity_poly.pdbx_seq_one_letter_code
_entity_poly.pdbx_strand_id
1 'polypeptide(L)'
;VTGRVRGTLFVLICVALWALIPVVARFGQASLDNHQFLFWSSLVSFAVLTLNAALSGKMREIVGYTRADWGFIALLGLLGTYVYYLFLYLGYARASGLEVLVVQYTWPILIVALSLFLLREKLTLRKTVAIALGFLGVVTVLTKGDYARIDVGNPLVIALVGAGAFCFALFSVLSKKVDKTPIVVVSLYFLVALLASFVSMLSFSGFALPSRQEVWPILLNGVLVNGYSYIFWIR
;
A
#
# COMPACT_ATOMS: atom_id res chain seq x y z
N VAL A 1 -5.19 -0.90 28.34
CA VAL A 1 -5.60 -0.20 27.10
C VAL A 1 -6.61 -1.09 26.41
N THR A 2 -7.86 -0.66 26.27
CA THR A 2 -8.91 -1.42 25.59
C THR A 2 -8.52 -1.68 24.14
N GLY A 3 -8.90 -2.83 23.57
CA GLY A 3 -8.55 -3.19 22.17
C GLY A 3 -8.92 -2.10 21.16
N ARG A 4 -9.99 -1.33 21.44
CA ARG A 4 -10.44 -0.20 20.62
C ARG A 4 -9.41 0.96 20.58
N VAL A 5 -8.84 1.34 21.74
CA VAL A 5 -7.81 2.40 21.81
C VAL A 5 -6.55 1.98 21.06
N ARG A 6 -6.14 0.72 21.20
CA ARG A 6 -4.98 0.16 20.48
C ARG A 6 -5.19 0.17 18.97
N GLY A 7 -6.37 -0.24 18.49
CA GLY A 7 -6.69 -0.19 17.07
C GLY A 7 -6.68 1.24 16.52
N THR A 8 -7.25 2.21 17.26
CA THR A 8 -7.22 3.63 16.86
C THR A 8 -5.79 4.16 16.76
N LEU A 9 -4.91 3.83 17.72
CA LEU A 9 -3.50 4.23 17.68
C LEU A 9 -2.79 3.64 16.45
N PHE A 10 -3.02 2.37 16.12
CA PHE A 10 -2.42 1.75 14.95
C PHE A 10 -2.86 2.43 13.65
N VAL A 11 -4.15 2.76 13.51
CA VAL A 11 -4.65 3.49 12.33
C VAL A 11 -4.01 4.88 12.24
N LEU A 12 -3.91 5.62 13.35
CA LEU A 12 -3.27 6.95 13.36
C LEU A 12 -1.79 6.87 12.95
N ILE A 13 -1.05 5.86 13.43
CA ILE A 13 0.34 5.62 13.02
C ILE A 13 0.41 5.31 11.52
N CYS A 14 -0.45 4.43 11.00
CA CYS A 14 -0.51 4.13 9.57
C CYS A 14 -0.77 5.39 8.74
N VAL A 15 -1.76 6.20 9.12
CA VAL A 15 -2.11 7.45 8.41
C VAL A 15 -0.92 8.41 8.40
N ALA A 16 -0.24 8.60 9.52
CA ALA A 16 0.94 9.46 9.62
C ALA A 16 2.08 8.96 8.73
N LEU A 17 2.35 7.66 8.72
CA LEU A 17 3.39 7.05 7.86
C LEU A 17 3.02 7.14 6.38
N TRP A 18 1.76 6.88 6.02
CA TRP A 18 1.31 6.92 4.63
C TRP A 18 1.17 8.33 4.07
N ALA A 19 1.05 9.35 4.93
CA ALA A 19 1.15 10.75 4.50
C ALA A 19 2.52 11.09 3.91
N LEU A 20 3.56 10.29 4.18
CA LEU A 20 4.90 10.45 3.59
C LEU A 20 5.01 9.87 2.18
N ILE A 21 4.05 9.05 1.71
CA ILE A 21 4.12 8.36 0.40
C ILE A 21 4.41 9.35 -0.75
N PRO A 22 3.71 10.49 -0.92
CA PRO A 22 4.00 11.42 -2.00
C PRO A 22 5.44 11.97 -1.96
N VAL A 23 5.95 12.20 -0.74
CA VAL A 23 7.30 12.72 -0.53
C VAL A 23 8.34 11.68 -0.92
N VAL A 24 8.25 10.46 -0.36
CA VAL A 24 9.22 9.40 -0.68
C VAL A 24 9.13 8.95 -2.13
N ALA A 25 7.93 8.96 -2.74
CA ALA A 25 7.76 8.65 -4.15
C ALA A 25 8.44 9.70 -5.04
N ARG A 26 8.28 10.99 -4.74
CA ARG A 26 8.90 12.08 -5.50
C ARG A 26 10.42 12.05 -5.44
N PHE A 27 10.99 11.91 -4.25
CA PHE A 27 12.44 11.89 -4.07
C PHE A 27 13.07 10.55 -4.45
N GLY A 28 12.36 9.45 -4.24
CA GLY A 28 12.82 8.11 -4.60
C GLY A 28 12.76 7.81 -6.09
N GLN A 29 12.02 8.60 -6.87
CA GLN A 29 11.94 8.53 -8.33
C GLN A 29 12.64 9.73 -9.00
N ALA A 30 13.66 10.30 -8.36
CA ALA A 30 14.41 11.42 -8.93
C ALA A 30 15.24 11.01 -10.18
N SER A 31 15.82 9.82 -10.16
CA SER A 31 16.50 9.18 -11.29
C SER A 31 16.02 7.74 -11.57
N LEU A 32 15.34 7.12 -10.60
CA LEU A 32 14.70 5.81 -10.75
C LEU A 32 13.28 5.97 -11.30
N ASP A 33 12.83 5.01 -12.08
CA ASP A 33 11.42 4.92 -12.45
C ASP A 33 10.58 4.18 -11.39
N ASN A 34 9.27 4.04 -11.67
CA ASN A 34 8.35 3.39 -10.76
C ASN A 34 8.64 1.90 -10.52
N HIS A 35 9.18 1.16 -11.50
CA HIS A 35 9.55 -0.25 -11.34
C HIS A 35 10.79 -0.40 -10.48
N GLN A 36 11.80 0.41 -10.73
CA GLN A 36 13.07 0.43 -9.99
C GLN A 36 12.85 0.87 -8.53
N PHE A 37 12.11 1.95 -8.31
CA PHE A 37 11.80 2.42 -6.95
C PHE A 37 10.98 1.39 -6.16
N LEU A 38 10.00 0.73 -6.81
CA LEU A 38 9.23 -0.34 -6.17
C LEU A 38 10.12 -1.54 -5.82
N PHE A 39 11.02 -1.95 -6.72
CA PHE A 39 11.95 -3.05 -6.46
C PHE A 39 12.84 -2.77 -5.24
N TRP A 40 13.54 -1.64 -5.22
CA TRP A 40 14.44 -1.30 -4.12
C TRP A 40 13.72 -1.12 -2.79
N SER A 41 12.56 -0.49 -2.79
CA SER A 41 11.72 -0.35 -1.59
C SER A 41 11.22 -1.69 -1.08
N SER A 42 10.80 -2.60 -1.98
CA SER A 42 10.35 -3.95 -1.62
C SER A 42 11.48 -4.81 -1.08
N LEU A 43 12.70 -4.66 -1.63
CA LEU A 43 13.89 -5.34 -1.12
C LEU A 43 14.18 -4.94 0.33
N VAL A 44 14.15 -3.65 0.63
CA VAL A 44 14.35 -3.14 2.00
C VAL A 44 13.26 -3.64 2.94
N SER A 45 11.97 -3.57 2.52
CA SER A 45 10.85 -4.07 3.32
C SER A 45 11.00 -5.55 3.64
N PHE A 46 11.25 -6.36 2.61
CA PHE A 46 11.45 -7.79 2.77
C PHE A 46 12.62 -8.12 3.70
N ALA A 47 13.78 -7.49 3.50
CA ALA A 47 14.96 -7.73 4.31
C ALA A 47 14.72 -7.39 5.78
N VAL A 48 14.19 -6.20 6.08
CA VAL A 48 13.96 -5.74 7.46
C VAL A 48 12.91 -6.59 8.17
N LEU A 49 11.78 -6.88 7.50
CA LEU A 49 10.69 -7.66 8.09
C LEU A 49 11.09 -9.12 8.31
N THR A 50 11.80 -9.72 7.34
CA THR A 50 12.28 -11.10 7.44
C THR A 50 13.32 -11.24 8.55
N LEU A 51 14.29 -10.30 8.64
CA LEU A 51 15.25 -10.27 9.71
C LEU A 51 14.57 -10.18 11.09
N ASN A 52 13.61 -9.27 11.23
CA ASN A 52 12.86 -9.12 12.49
C ASN A 52 12.06 -10.38 12.83
N ALA A 53 11.37 -11.00 11.85
CA ALA A 53 10.63 -12.24 12.05
C ALA A 53 11.57 -13.41 12.43
N ALA A 54 12.75 -13.48 11.81
CA ALA A 54 13.78 -14.48 12.10
C ALA A 54 14.36 -14.32 13.52
N LEU A 55 14.77 -13.11 13.89
CA LEU A 55 15.30 -12.79 15.23
C LEU A 55 14.25 -13.04 16.34
N SER A 56 12.97 -12.86 16.02
CA SER A 56 11.86 -13.17 16.94
C SER A 56 11.49 -14.66 16.97
N GLY A 57 12.16 -15.53 16.22
CA GLY A 57 11.87 -16.95 16.12
C GLY A 57 10.56 -17.30 15.39
N LYS A 58 9.86 -16.30 14.83
CA LYS A 58 8.52 -16.45 14.23
C LYS A 58 8.54 -17.04 12.82
N MET A 59 9.67 -16.96 12.11
CA MET A 59 9.80 -17.52 10.76
C MET A 59 9.57 -19.03 10.71
N ARG A 60 9.72 -19.75 11.82
CA ARG A 60 9.51 -21.20 11.87
C ARG A 60 8.07 -21.61 11.55
N GLU A 61 7.09 -20.72 11.72
CA GLU A 61 5.68 -21.04 11.41
C GLU A 61 5.44 -21.33 9.92
N ILE A 62 6.31 -20.84 9.02
CA ILE A 62 6.21 -21.04 7.57
C ILE A 62 6.22 -22.54 7.20
N VAL A 63 6.90 -23.38 7.99
CA VAL A 63 6.96 -24.84 7.77
C VAL A 63 5.57 -25.48 7.82
N GLY A 64 4.66 -24.88 8.61
CA GLY A 64 3.28 -25.35 8.73
C GLY A 64 2.29 -24.78 7.68
N TYR A 65 2.77 -23.97 6.74
CA TYR A 65 1.90 -23.34 5.74
C TYR A 65 1.49 -24.36 4.66
N THR A 66 0.19 -24.39 4.37
CA THR A 66 -0.38 -25.23 3.31
C THR A 66 -0.17 -24.58 1.93
N ARG A 67 -0.38 -25.35 0.85
CA ARG A 67 -0.38 -24.80 -0.51
C ARG A 67 -1.44 -23.70 -0.69
N ALA A 68 -2.57 -23.80 -0.02
CA ALA A 68 -3.62 -22.78 -0.03
C ALA A 68 -3.16 -21.50 0.67
N ASP A 69 -2.45 -21.60 1.80
CA ASP A 69 -1.86 -20.43 2.48
C ASP A 69 -0.89 -19.69 1.55
N TRP A 70 0.02 -20.43 0.90
CA TRP A 70 0.97 -19.85 -0.05
C TRP A 70 0.30 -19.16 -1.24
N GLY A 71 -0.71 -19.80 -1.85
CA GLY A 71 -1.48 -19.22 -2.95
C GLY A 71 -2.21 -17.95 -2.53
N PHE A 72 -2.80 -17.95 -1.33
CA PHE A 72 -3.52 -16.80 -0.80
C PHE A 72 -2.57 -15.65 -0.43
N ILE A 73 -1.43 -15.96 0.19
CA ILE A 73 -0.36 -14.98 0.48
C ILE A 73 0.19 -14.37 -0.82
N ALA A 74 0.43 -15.19 -1.85
CA ALA A 74 0.89 -14.70 -3.15
C ALA A 74 -0.13 -13.75 -3.79
N LEU A 75 -1.41 -14.10 -3.78
CA LEU A 75 -2.49 -13.24 -4.27
C LEU A 75 -2.52 -11.90 -3.53
N LEU A 76 -2.49 -11.93 -2.20
CA LEU A 76 -2.53 -10.73 -1.37
C LEU A 76 -1.28 -9.86 -1.55
N GLY A 77 -0.10 -10.49 -1.65
CA GLY A 77 1.14 -9.78 -1.96
C GLY A 77 1.09 -9.10 -3.33
N LEU A 78 0.57 -9.79 -4.37
CA LEU A 78 0.39 -9.19 -5.68
C LEU A 78 -0.56 -7.99 -5.64
N LEU A 79 -1.72 -8.12 -4.99
CA LEU A 79 -2.73 -7.06 -4.93
C LEU A 79 -2.27 -5.87 -4.10
N GLY A 80 -1.84 -6.11 -2.86
CA GLY A 80 -1.66 -5.07 -1.85
C GLY A 80 -0.27 -4.46 -1.81
N THR A 81 0.76 -5.17 -2.27
CA THR A 81 2.15 -4.71 -2.17
C THR A 81 2.86 -4.57 -3.51
N TYR A 82 2.37 -5.19 -4.59
CA TYR A 82 2.93 -5.01 -5.92
C TYR A 82 2.07 -4.14 -6.82
N VAL A 83 0.87 -4.60 -7.23
CA VAL A 83 0.03 -3.90 -8.22
C VAL A 83 -0.40 -2.52 -7.70
N TYR A 84 -0.81 -2.44 -6.44
CA TYR A 84 -1.15 -1.17 -5.81
C TYR A 84 -0.01 -0.15 -5.89
N TYR A 85 1.19 -0.51 -5.42
CA TYR A 85 2.31 0.42 -5.43
C TYR A 85 2.86 0.69 -6.83
N LEU A 86 2.84 -0.30 -7.73
CA LEU A 86 3.23 -0.10 -9.12
C LEU A 86 2.41 1.01 -9.77
N PHE A 87 1.09 0.95 -9.65
CA PHE A 87 0.21 1.96 -10.22
C PHE A 87 0.26 3.29 -9.46
N LEU A 88 0.43 3.25 -8.16
CA LEU A 88 0.58 4.45 -7.35
C LEU A 88 1.84 5.24 -7.72
N TYR A 89 2.98 4.56 -7.80
CA TYR A 89 4.26 5.20 -8.18
C TYR A 89 4.27 5.65 -9.63
N LEU A 90 3.63 4.89 -10.53
CA LEU A 90 3.38 5.34 -11.90
C LEU A 90 2.54 6.63 -11.92
N GLY A 91 1.52 6.71 -11.08
CA GLY A 91 0.72 7.91 -10.90
C GLY A 91 1.57 9.11 -10.49
N TYR A 92 2.37 8.99 -9.44
CA TYR A 92 3.26 10.07 -8.99
C TYR A 92 4.34 10.46 -9.99
N ALA A 93 4.74 9.54 -10.88
CA ALA A 93 5.71 9.83 -11.94
C ALA A 93 5.09 10.58 -13.14
N ARG A 94 3.78 10.41 -13.40
CA ARG A 94 3.15 10.84 -14.67
C ARG A 94 1.92 11.73 -14.54
N ALA A 95 1.39 11.94 -13.34
CA ALA A 95 0.26 12.82 -13.07
C ALA A 95 0.58 13.82 -11.95
N SER A 96 -0.27 14.81 -11.76
CA SER A 96 -0.10 15.71 -10.62
C SER A 96 -0.31 14.94 -9.32
N GLY A 97 0.53 15.24 -8.30
CA GLY A 97 0.42 14.58 -7.00
C GLY A 97 -0.97 14.73 -6.36
N LEU A 98 -1.67 15.81 -6.69
CA LEU A 98 -3.03 16.09 -6.21
C LEU A 98 -4.06 15.13 -6.84
N GLU A 99 -4.03 14.95 -8.16
CA GLU A 99 -4.91 14.01 -8.86
C GLU A 99 -4.72 12.58 -8.34
N VAL A 100 -3.46 12.15 -8.20
CA VAL A 100 -3.13 10.82 -7.65
C VAL A 100 -3.71 10.66 -6.25
N LEU A 101 -3.58 11.67 -5.38
CA LEU A 101 -4.13 11.63 -4.02
C LEU A 101 -5.65 11.48 -4.00
N VAL A 102 -6.41 12.24 -4.83
CA VAL A 102 -7.88 12.10 -4.88
C VAL A 102 -8.27 10.67 -5.21
N VAL A 103 -7.69 10.13 -6.29
CA VAL A 103 -8.07 8.80 -6.78
C VAL A 103 -7.60 7.72 -5.82
N GLN A 104 -6.40 7.83 -5.30
CA GLN A 104 -5.88 6.90 -4.30
C GLN A 104 -6.80 6.84 -3.08
N TYR A 105 -7.22 7.98 -2.51
CA TYR A 105 -8.08 8.03 -1.32
C TYR A 105 -9.53 7.55 -1.55
N THR A 106 -9.86 6.97 -2.70
CA THR A 106 -11.08 6.19 -2.89
C THR A 106 -11.03 4.82 -2.21
N TRP A 107 -9.83 4.30 -1.86
CA TRP A 107 -9.67 2.98 -1.24
C TRP A 107 -10.48 2.78 0.06
N PRO A 108 -10.71 3.77 0.96
CA PRO A 108 -11.54 3.54 2.15
C PRO A 108 -13.00 3.28 1.81
N ILE A 109 -13.53 3.96 0.77
CA ILE A 109 -14.89 3.73 0.26
C ILE A 109 -14.99 2.31 -0.30
N LEU A 110 -14.00 1.92 -1.11
CA LEU A 110 -13.92 0.59 -1.70
C LEU A 110 -13.80 -0.51 -0.64
N ILE A 111 -13.03 -0.30 0.44
CA ILE A 111 -12.96 -1.23 1.58
C ILE A 111 -14.34 -1.45 2.19
N VAL A 112 -15.10 -0.37 2.45
CA VAL A 112 -16.44 -0.51 3.02
C VAL A 112 -17.35 -1.23 2.06
N ALA A 113 -17.38 -0.83 0.78
CA ALA A 113 -18.20 -1.50 -0.23
C ALA A 113 -17.87 -3.00 -0.30
N LEU A 114 -16.58 -3.36 -0.42
CA LEU A 114 -16.15 -4.75 -0.47
C LEU A 114 -16.45 -5.53 0.83
N SER A 115 -16.34 -4.87 2.00
CA SER A 115 -16.65 -5.54 3.28
C SER A 115 -18.12 -5.90 3.43
N LEU A 116 -19.03 -5.11 2.86
CA LEU A 116 -20.47 -5.45 2.83
C LEU A 116 -20.72 -6.76 2.08
N PHE A 117 -20.06 -6.96 0.91
CA PHE A 117 -20.24 -8.14 0.08
C PHE A 117 -19.43 -9.35 0.54
N LEU A 118 -18.13 -9.15 0.83
CA LEU A 118 -17.19 -10.24 1.11
C LEU A 118 -17.18 -10.72 2.57
N LEU A 119 -17.46 -9.80 3.52
CA LEU A 119 -17.49 -10.09 4.96
C LEU A 119 -18.90 -10.03 5.53
N ARG A 120 -19.91 -9.68 4.72
CA ARG A 120 -21.31 -9.52 5.14
C ARG A 120 -21.44 -8.55 6.33
N GLU A 121 -20.58 -7.54 6.39
CA GLU A 121 -20.65 -6.49 7.43
C GLU A 121 -21.89 -5.59 7.18
N LYS A 122 -22.48 -5.07 8.28
CA LYS A 122 -23.58 -4.13 8.17
C LYS A 122 -23.05 -2.71 7.94
N LEU A 123 -23.63 -2.00 6.98
CA LEU A 123 -23.42 -0.58 6.80
C LEU A 123 -24.16 0.17 7.91
N THR A 124 -23.45 1.01 8.63
CA THR A 124 -24.07 1.89 9.64
C THR A 124 -24.02 3.33 9.15
N LEU A 125 -25.02 4.13 9.50
CA LEU A 125 -25.07 5.54 9.15
C LEU A 125 -23.79 6.29 9.56
N ARG A 126 -23.23 5.95 10.73
CA ARG A 126 -21.94 6.53 11.19
C ARG A 126 -20.78 6.23 10.24
N LYS A 127 -20.67 4.99 9.74
CA LYS A 127 -19.63 4.60 8.75
C LYS A 127 -19.83 5.38 7.45
N THR A 128 -21.07 5.46 6.95
CA THR A 128 -21.41 6.18 5.73
C THR A 128 -21.05 7.66 5.83
N VAL A 129 -21.48 8.32 6.89
CA VAL A 129 -21.21 9.75 7.11
C VAL A 129 -19.70 10.00 7.26
N ALA A 130 -18.98 9.17 8.03
CA ALA A 130 -17.53 9.33 8.22
C ALA A 130 -16.76 9.21 6.88
N ILE A 131 -17.14 8.26 6.02
CA ILE A 131 -16.53 8.08 4.69
C ILE A 131 -16.86 9.26 3.78
N ALA A 132 -18.11 9.69 3.73
CA ALA A 132 -18.53 10.82 2.91
C ALA A 132 -17.81 12.11 3.31
N LEU A 133 -17.72 12.39 4.62
CA LEU A 133 -16.99 13.54 5.13
C LEU A 133 -15.49 13.47 4.86
N GLY A 134 -14.89 12.29 5.03
CA GLY A 134 -13.46 12.09 4.72
C GLY A 134 -13.17 12.31 3.25
N PHE A 135 -13.98 11.75 2.35
CA PHE A 135 -13.83 11.94 0.91
C PHE A 135 -14.07 13.40 0.49
N LEU A 136 -15.12 14.03 1.01
CA LEU A 136 -15.40 15.45 0.76
C LEU A 136 -14.23 16.32 1.23
N GLY A 137 -13.65 16.03 2.40
CA GLY A 137 -12.47 16.72 2.91
C GLY A 137 -11.27 16.61 1.96
N VAL A 138 -10.98 15.41 1.45
CA VAL A 138 -9.92 15.19 0.45
C VAL A 138 -10.19 16.02 -0.80
N VAL A 139 -11.39 15.93 -1.38
CA VAL A 139 -11.78 16.69 -2.59
C VAL A 139 -11.67 18.20 -2.35
N THR A 140 -12.13 18.70 -1.19
CA THR A 140 -12.04 20.13 -0.84
C THR A 140 -10.60 20.63 -0.79
N VAL A 141 -9.70 19.88 -0.15
CA VAL A 141 -8.27 20.27 -0.08
C VAL A 141 -7.64 20.29 -1.47
N LEU A 142 -7.97 19.31 -2.30
CA LEU A 142 -7.41 19.15 -3.64
C LEU A 142 -7.88 20.21 -4.63
N THR A 143 -9.15 20.56 -4.56
CA THR A 143 -9.75 21.62 -5.42
C THR A 143 -9.50 23.02 -4.86
N LYS A 144 -8.89 23.13 -3.66
CA LYS A 144 -8.76 24.41 -2.93
C LYS A 144 -10.11 25.12 -2.76
N GLY A 145 -11.19 24.33 -2.66
CA GLY A 145 -12.58 24.82 -2.59
C GLY A 145 -13.23 25.15 -3.92
N ASP A 146 -12.52 25.08 -5.04
CA ASP A 146 -13.07 25.30 -6.40
C ASP A 146 -13.37 23.95 -7.06
N TYR A 147 -14.53 23.38 -6.76
CA TYR A 147 -14.95 22.06 -7.24
C TYR A 147 -15.16 21.97 -8.75
N ALA A 148 -15.19 23.10 -9.46
CA ALA A 148 -15.31 23.12 -10.92
C ALA A 148 -13.97 22.88 -11.64
N ARG A 149 -12.86 22.96 -10.92
CA ARG A 149 -11.51 22.85 -11.48
C ARG A 149 -10.84 21.48 -11.23
N ILE A 150 -11.61 20.41 -11.33
CA ILE A 150 -11.02 19.07 -11.38
C ILE A 150 -10.53 18.82 -12.80
N ASP A 151 -9.30 19.17 -13.07
CA ASP A 151 -8.64 18.82 -14.34
C ASP A 151 -8.08 17.40 -14.21
N VAL A 152 -8.54 16.51 -15.08
CA VAL A 152 -8.05 15.12 -15.17
C VAL A 152 -7.02 15.07 -16.29
N GLY A 153 -5.76 15.29 -15.95
CA GLY A 153 -4.67 15.42 -16.91
C GLY A 153 -4.48 14.19 -17.80
N ASN A 154 -4.27 13.00 -17.22
CA ASN A 154 -4.09 11.76 -17.98
C ASN A 154 -5.08 10.67 -17.52
N PRO A 155 -6.21 10.47 -18.25
CA PRO A 155 -7.26 9.51 -17.84
C PRO A 155 -6.75 8.08 -17.65
N LEU A 156 -5.81 7.61 -18.47
CA LEU A 156 -5.27 6.26 -18.36
C LEU A 156 -4.48 6.08 -17.05
N VAL A 157 -3.62 7.06 -16.72
CA VAL A 157 -2.83 7.02 -15.47
C VAL A 157 -3.77 7.07 -14.26
N ILE A 158 -4.79 7.90 -14.29
CA ILE A 158 -5.79 8.02 -13.24
C ILE A 158 -6.60 6.72 -13.09
N ALA A 159 -6.99 6.07 -14.20
CA ALA A 159 -7.66 4.77 -14.17
C ALA A 159 -6.76 3.68 -13.55
N LEU A 160 -5.46 3.67 -13.85
CA LEU A 160 -4.51 2.72 -13.25
C LEU A 160 -4.34 2.96 -11.75
N VAL A 161 -4.25 4.21 -11.30
CA VAL A 161 -4.23 4.54 -9.86
C VAL A 161 -5.52 4.07 -9.16
N GLY A 162 -6.67 4.27 -9.80
CA GLY A 162 -7.96 3.76 -9.31
C GLY A 162 -8.02 2.24 -9.21
N ALA A 163 -7.48 1.54 -10.21
CA ALA A 163 -7.33 0.08 -10.18
C ALA A 163 -6.39 -0.36 -9.04
N GLY A 164 -5.30 0.38 -8.79
CA GLY A 164 -4.44 0.18 -7.64
C GLY A 164 -5.19 0.35 -6.31
N ALA A 165 -5.98 1.42 -6.16
CA ALA A 165 -6.81 1.65 -4.98
C ALA A 165 -7.82 0.51 -4.74
N PHE A 166 -8.41 -0.03 -5.81
CA PHE A 166 -9.27 -1.22 -5.73
C PHE A 166 -8.50 -2.46 -5.28
N CYS A 167 -7.30 -2.72 -5.83
CA CYS A 167 -6.44 -3.83 -5.41
C CYS A 167 -6.08 -3.74 -3.92
N PHE A 168 -5.74 -2.54 -3.44
CA PHE A 168 -5.45 -2.33 -2.02
C PHE A 168 -6.68 -2.52 -1.13
N ALA A 169 -7.84 -2.07 -1.57
CA ALA A 169 -9.10 -2.29 -0.86
C ALA A 169 -9.44 -3.79 -0.76
N LEU A 170 -9.29 -4.52 -1.86
CA LEU A 170 -9.51 -5.97 -1.89
C LEU A 170 -8.51 -6.71 -0.99
N PHE A 171 -7.23 -6.35 -1.06
CA PHE A 171 -6.19 -6.83 -0.15
C PHE A 171 -6.59 -6.60 1.32
N SER A 172 -6.99 -5.37 1.67
CA SER A 172 -7.33 -5.00 3.05
C SER A 172 -8.51 -5.81 3.60
N VAL A 173 -9.52 -6.08 2.78
CA VAL A 173 -10.68 -6.87 3.17
C VAL A 173 -10.32 -8.35 3.30
N LEU A 174 -9.58 -8.89 2.33
CA LEU A 174 -9.21 -10.31 2.31
C LEU A 174 -8.13 -10.65 3.35
N SER A 175 -7.23 -9.72 3.68
CA SER A 175 -6.20 -9.93 4.71
C SER A 175 -6.78 -10.25 6.09
N LYS A 176 -8.02 -9.82 6.38
CA LYS A 176 -8.76 -10.22 7.60
C LYS A 176 -9.01 -11.72 7.73
N LYS A 177 -8.92 -12.47 6.62
CA LYS A 177 -9.07 -13.93 6.61
C LYS A 177 -7.76 -14.68 6.87
N VAL A 178 -6.65 -13.97 6.99
CA VAL A 178 -5.34 -14.57 7.24
C VAL A 178 -5.11 -14.71 8.74
N ASP A 179 -5.18 -15.95 9.24
CA ASP A 179 -4.89 -16.27 10.64
C ASP A 179 -3.44 -16.77 10.79
N LYS A 180 -2.50 -15.87 10.61
CA LYS A 180 -1.06 -16.12 10.70
C LYS A 180 -0.37 -14.93 11.40
N THR A 181 0.87 -15.12 11.83
CA THR A 181 1.63 -14.06 12.49
C THR A 181 1.88 -12.87 11.54
N PRO A 182 1.40 -11.64 11.87
CA PRO A 182 1.44 -10.50 10.96
C PRO A 182 2.81 -10.19 10.35
N ILE A 183 3.89 -10.21 11.17
CA ILE A 183 5.23 -9.89 10.66
C ILE A 183 5.73 -10.91 9.64
N VAL A 184 5.38 -12.19 9.79
CA VAL A 184 5.75 -13.26 8.84
C VAL A 184 4.98 -13.08 7.54
N VAL A 185 3.66 -12.89 7.63
CA VAL A 185 2.82 -12.74 6.44
C VAL A 185 3.17 -11.48 5.66
N VAL A 186 3.40 -10.34 6.34
CA VAL A 186 3.80 -9.09 5.66
C VAL A 186 5.17 -9.23 5.01
N SER A 187 6.13 -9.94 5.65
CA SER A 187 7.41 -10.20 4.99
C SER A 187 7.24 -11.01 3.70
N LEU A 188 6.33 -11.99 3.69
CA LEU A 188 6.03 -12.79 2.50
C LEU A 188 5.28 -11.98 1.41
N TYR A 189 4.40 -11.04 1.79
CA TYR A 189 3.82 -10.11 0.83
C TYR A 189 4.89 -9.28 0.13
N PHE A 190 5.90 -8.80 0.87
CA PHE A 190 7.01 -8.06 0.27
C PHE A 190 8.01 -8.95 -0.46
N LEU A 191 8.12 -10.25 -0.16
CA LEU A 191 8.81 -11.20 -1.03
C LEU A 191 8.13 -11.28 -2.40
N VAL A 192 6.80 -11.39 -2.43
CA VAL A 192 6.03 -11.41 -3.68
C VAL A 192 6.21 -10.11 -4.45
N ALA A 193 6.13 -8.96 -3.77
CA ALA A 193 6.36 -7.66 -4.40
C ALA A 193 7.79 -7.53 -4.95
N LEU A 194 8.80 -8.01 -4.20
CA LEU A 194 10.19 -8.03 -4.64
C LEU A 194 10.38 -8.85 -5.93
N LEU A 195 9.86 -10.08 -5.96
CA LEU A 195 9.97 -10.95 -7.13
C LEU A 195 9.22 -10.39 -8.33
N ALA A 196 7.98 -9.92 -8.13
CA ALA A 196 7.17 -9.35 -9.21
C ALA A 196 7.76 -8.03 -9.73
N SER A 197 8.25 -7.14 -8.85
CA SER A 197 8.90 -5.89 -9.25
C SER A 197 10.25 -6.13 -9.92
N PHE A 198 11.00 -7.15 -9.52
CA PHE A 198 12.22 -7.55 -10.22
C PHE A 198 11.93 -7.96 -11.67
N VAL A 199 10.94 -8.83 -11.88
CA VAL A 199 10.52 -9.24 -13.22
C VAL A 199 10.04 -8.03 -14.04
N SER A 200 9.19 -7.19 -13.48
CA SER A 200 8.67 -6.01 -14.19
C SER A 200 9.76 -4.97 -14.48
N MET A 201 10.71 -4.77 -13.57
CA MET A 201 11.87 -3.90 -13.77
C MET A 201 12.71 -4.38 -14.95
N LEU A 202 13.03 -5.67 -15.01
CA LEU A 202 13.81 -6.22 -16.13
C LEU A 202 13.05 -6.18 -17.47
N SER A 203 11.71 -6.30 -17.43
CA SER A 203 10.87 -6.35 -18.64
C SER A 203 10.55 -4.97 -19.21
N PHE A 204 10.40 -3.95 -18.39
CA PHE A 204 9.84 -2.65 -18.78
C PHE A 204 10.75 -1.45 -18.52
N SER A 205 11.86 -1.63 -17.79
CA SER A 205 12.71 -0.53 -17.35
C SER A 205 14.20 -0.81 -17.56
N GLY A 206 14.72 -1.85 -16.95
CA GLY A 206 16.14 -2.16 -16.83
C GLY A 206 16.65 -1.99 -15.41
N PHE A 207 17.77 -2.62 -15.09
CA PHE A 207 18.37 -2.55 -13.77
C PHE A 207 19.16 -1.24 -13.61
N ALA A 208 18.84 -0.48 -12.55
CA ALA A 208 19.61 0.70 -12.15
C ALA A 208 19.88 0.69 -10.64
N LEU A 209 21.05 1.14 -10.24
CA LEU A 209 21.40 1.34 -8.85
C LEU A 209 20.88 2.71 -8.38
N PRO A 210 20.35 2.79 -7.14
CA PRO A 210 19.90 4.06 -6.59
C PRO A 210 21.09 5.00 -6.38
N SER A 211 20.91 6.25 -6.73
CA SER A 211 21.86 7.33 -6.40
C SER A 211 21.86 7.60 -4.90
N ARG A 212 22.89 8.29 -4.39
CA ARG A 212 22.98 8.64 -2.97
C ARG A 212 21.76 9.41 -2.46
N GLN A 213 21.13 10.19 -3.33
CA GLN A 213 19.94 10.99 -2.98
C GLN A 213 18.68 10.13 -2.82
N GLU A 214 18.61 8.94 -3.43
CA GLU A 214 17.46 8.05 -3.41
C GLU A 214 17.52 7.01 -2.28
N VAL A 215 18.69 6.84 -1.66
CA VAL A 215 18.85 5.86 -0.57
C VAL A 215 17.93 6.16 0.61
N TRP A 216 17.84 7.43 1.06
CA TRP A 216 17.00 7.77 2.21
C TRP A 216 15.50 7.57 1.95
N PRO A 217 14.92 7.96 0.78
CA PRO A 217 13.51 7.70 0.53
C PRO A 217 13.22 6.21 0.35
N ILE A 218 14.14 5.43 -0.24
CA ILE A 218 14.02 3.97 -0.33
C ILE A 218 14.00 3.35 1.07
N LEU A 219 14.92 3.74 1.96
CA LEU A 219 14.97 3.25 3.34
C LEU A 219 13.71 3.65 4.12
N LEU A 220 13.31 4.91 4.06
CA LEU A 220 12.12 5.40 4.75
C LEU A 220 10.86 4.69 4.25
N ASN A 221 10.74 4.54 2.93
CA ASN A 221 9.63 3.84 2.31
C ASN A 221 9.64 2.35 2.69
N GLY A 222 10.77 1.69 2.52
CA GLY A 222 10.88 0.25 2.75
C GLY A 222 10.73 -0.16 4.22
N VAL A 223 11.31 0.60 5.16
CA VAL A 223 11.26 0.26 6.59
C VAL A 223 9.93 0.67 7.22
N LEU A 224 9.53 1.93 7.05
CA LEU A 224 8.40 2.50 7.80
C LEU A 224 7.10 2.47 7.01
N VAL A 225 7.10 3.03 5.77
CA VAL A 225 5.89 3.23 4.99
C VAL A 225 5.34 1.91 4.46
N ASN A 226 6.19 1.08 3.87
CA ASN A 226 5.80 -0.23 3.34
C ASN A 226 5.98 -1.34 4.38
N GLY A 227 7.02 -1.27 5.23
CA GLY A 227 7.35 -2.31 6.18
C GLY A 227 6.41 -2.33 7.39
N TYR A 228 6.76 -1.55 8.41
CA TYR A 228 6.06 -1.62 9.72
C TYR A 228 4.62 -1.13 9.67
N SER A 229 4.24 -0.19 8.80
CA SER A 229 2.85 0.28 8.71
C SER A 229 1.89 -0.86 8.36
N TYR A 230 2.28 -1.79 7.48
CA TYR A 230 1.45 -2.94 7.13
C TYR A 230 1.21 -3.90 8.29
N ILE A 231 2.19 -4.04 9.23
CA ILE A 231 1.99 -4.84 10.44
C ILE A 231 0.91 -4.20 11.33
N PHE A 232 0.90 -2.87 11.42
CA PHE A 232 -0.13 -2.16 12.18
C PHE A 232 -1.49 -2.20 11.48
N TRP A 233 -1.51 -2.14 10.15
CA TRP A 233 -2.74 -2.14 9.36
C TRP A 233 -3.52 -3.46 9.43
N ILE A 234 -2.83 -4.59 9.39
CA ILE A 234 -3.48 -5.92 9.40
C ILE A 234 -3.77 -6.46 10.80
N ARG A 235 -3.46 -5.72 11.86
CA ARG A 235 -3.80 -6.03 13.27
C ARG A 235 -5.11 -5.39 13.71
#